data_3ae4122adde8d9d30b62ad25fe395722
#
_entry.id   3ae4122adde8d9d30b62ad25fe395722
#
_cell.length_a   1.000
_cell.length_b   1.000
_cell.length_c   1.000
_cell.angle_alpha   90.00
_cell.angle_beta   90.00
_cell.angle_gamma   90.00
#
_symmetry.space_group_name_H-M   'P 1'
#
loop_
_entity.id
_entity.type
_entity.pdbx_description
1 polymer ?
#
loop_
_entity_poly.entity_id
_entity_poly.type
_entity_poly.pdbx_seq_one_letter_code
_entity_poly.pdbx_strand_id
1 'polypeptide(L)'
;MKKQLFLLTLLTGTFALHAQNKTITVSNSLKIDREFETVELTKKALGLDANAKLENYAIKDKSNNTFVETQTVDNDGDGTTDVLLFQPKVKASSKQDFEVFVGTNPNASKVISCYSRFVPERTDDYAWENNKVAFRTYGPVAQKMVEDKIPGGTLTSGMDAWLKRVDYPIINKWYEKMTSGKGTYHKDTGEGLDNFHVGDSRGIGGIAVNVDGKYYFSKNFISWKTITTGPIRTSFILTYADWDAKGNKITESKLISLDYGSYLSRFETTLTGAKTISVGLTLHEKKGTIGTNLKNGWLSYWEPIDDSEIGLGLVAPKNTLASFDNHVTNETDLSNLYGNIPLKNNKAIYYTGFGWKKGSPFQNKQEWETYLTSFAEKINNPLIVKVKK
;
A
#
# COMPACT_ATOMS: atom_id res chain seq x y z
N MET A 1 -15.42 -57.57 63.86
CA MET A 1 -15.05 -56.20 63.44
C MET A 1 -14.90 -56.16 61.92
N LYS A 2 -15.94 -55.68 61.20
CA LYS A 2 -15.93 -55.52 59.75
C LYS A 2 -15.53 -54.08 59.40
N LYS A 3 -14.38 -53.86 58.73
CA LYS A 3 -13.96 -52.56 58.24
C LYS A 3 -14.66 -52.33 56.88
N GLN A 4 -15.53 -51.34 56.81
CA GLN A 4 -16.10 -50.81 55.61
C GLN A 4 -15.08 -49.85 54.94
N LEU A 5 -14.66 -50.13 53.72
CA LEU A 5 -13.82 -49.26 52.90
C LEU A 5 -14.73 -48.36 52.07
N PHE A 6 -14.70 -47.06 52.35
CA PHE A 6 -15.41 -46.04 51.55
C PHE A 6 -14.54 -45.67 50.34
N LEU A 7 -14.98 -46.04 49.16
CA LEU A 7 -14.35 -45.68 47.88
C LEU A 7 -14.90 -44.30 47.47
N LEU A 8 -14.09 -43.26 47.62
CA LEU A 8 -14.43 -41.88 47.22
C LEU A 8 -14.11 -41.73 45.72
N THR A 9 -15.12 -41.79 44.82
CA THR A 9 -14.98 -41.57 43.40
C THR A 9 -14.88 -40.07 43.12
N LEU A 10 -13.69 -39.60 42.80
CA LEU A 10 -13.44 -38.21 42.39
C LEU A 10 -13.89 -38.05 40.93
N LEU A 11 -15.04 -37.43 40.67
CA LEU A 11 -15.52 -37.06 39.35
C LEU A 11 -14.77 -35.81 38.90
N THR A 12 -13.68 -35.97 38.13
CA THR A 12 -13.03 -34.88 37.43
C THR A 12 -13.86 -34.49 36.22
N GLY A 13 -14.74 -33.52 36.37
CA GLY A 13 -15.44 -32.89 35.29
C GLY A 13 -14.44 -32.09 34.43
N THR A 14 -14.06 -32.61 33.28
CA THR A 14 -13.36 -31.84 32.26
C THR A 14 -14.34 -30.81 31.68
N PHE A 15 -14.27 -29.58 32.17
CA PHE A 15 -14.89 -28.45 31.46
C PHE A 15 -14.13 -28.24 30.18
N ALA A 16 -14.61 -28.83 29.07
CA ALA A 16 -14.23 -28.42 27.73
C ALA A 16 -14.78 -27.00 27.52
N LEU A 17 -13.93 -26.00 27.71
CA LEU A 17 -14.20 -24.64 27.24
C LEU A 17 -14.34 -24.73 25.71
N HIS A 18 -15.56 -24.90 25.25
CA HIS A 18 -15.88 -24.68 23.85
C HIS A 18 -15.66 -23.19 23.60
N ALA A 19 -14.52 -22.84 23.02
CA ALA A 19 -14.32 -21.52 22.47
C ALA A 19 -15.42 -21.28 21.44
N GLN A 20 -16.42 -20.47 21.80
CA GLN A 20 -17.55 -20.21 20.93
C GLN A 20 -17.03 -19.47 19.69
N ASN A 21 -17.09 -20.10 18.51
CA ASN A 21 -16.69 -19.50 17.26
C ASN A 21 -17.49 -18.21 17.03
N LYS A 22 -16.81 -17.08 16.92
CA LYS A 22 -17.44 -15.78 16.71
C LYS A 22 -17.78 -15.60 15.24
N THR A 23 -18.89 -14.93 14.98
CA THR A 23 -19.29 -14.59 13.59
C THR A 23 -19.00 -13.12 13.31
N ILE A 24 -18.35 -12.86 12.18
CA ILE A 24 -18.15 -11.53 11.63
C ILE A 24 -19.14 -11.35 10.48
N THR A 25 -19.96 -10.32 10.53
CA THR A 25 -20.77 -9.88 9.39
C THR A 25 -20.08 -8.70 8.72
N VAL A 26 -19.73 -8.84 7.44
CA VAL A 26 -19.19 -7.78 6.60
C VAL A 26 -20.31 -7.31 5.66
N SER A 27 -20.60 -6.01 5.67
CA SER A 27 -21.68 -5.42 4.86
C SER A 27 -21.11 -4.46 3.82
N ASN A 28 -21.57 -4.59 2.59
CA ASN A 28 -21.29 -3.72 1.46
C ASN A 28 -22.52 -2.85 1.19
N SER A 29 -22.41 -1.54 1.40
CA SER A 29 -23.48 -0.58 1.14
C SER A 29 -23.50 -0.08 -0.32
N LEU A 30 -22.44 -0.35 -1.10
CA LEU A 30 -22.32 0.09 -2.49
C LEU A 30 -23.03 -0.86 -3.45
N LYS A 31 -23.42 -0.34 -4.62
CA LYS A 31 -24.04 -1.10 -5.72
C LYS A 31 -23.00 -1.78 -6.65
N ILE A 32 -21.77 -1.98 -6.17
CA ILE A 32 -20.68 -2.67 -6.86
C ILE A 32 -20.19 -3.82 -5.99
N ASP A 33 -19.75 -4.90 -6.62
CA ASP A 33 -19.08 -6.01 -5.94
C ASP A 33 -17.77 -5.52 -5.33
N ARG A 34 -17.44 -6.03 -4.14
CA ARG A 34 -16.24 -5.66 -3.41
C ARG A 34 -15.38 -6.88 -3.14
N GLU A 35 -14.14 -6.79 -3.60
CA GLU A 35 -13.08 -7.77 -3.33
C GLU A 35 -11.74 -7.03 -3.26
N PHE A 36 -10.73 -7.66 -2.68
CA PHE A 36 -9.40 -7.08 -2.44
C PHE A 36 -9.37 -5.85 -1.51
N GLU A 37 -10.44 -5.62 -0.75
CA GLU A 37 -10.43 -4.62 0.31
C GLU A 37 -10.10 -5.28 1.64
N THR A 38 -9.06 -4.78 2.29
CA THR A 38 -8.55 -5.38 3.51
C THR A 38 -9.36 -4.95 4.72
N VAL A 39 -9.91 -5.92 5.42
CA VAL A 39 -10.52 -5.75 6.75
C VAL A 39 -9.46 -6.03 7.80
N GLU A 40 -9.36 -5.14 8.79
CA GLU A 40 -8.47 -5.24 9.93
C GLU A 40 -9.26 -5.59 11.20
N LEU A 41 -8.89 -6.67 11.85
CA LEU A 41 -9.54 -7.17 13.05
C LEU A 41 -8.57 -7.08 14.23
N THR A 42 -8.80 -6.14 15.14
CA THR A 42 -8.04 -6.05 16.38
C THR A 42 -8.53 -7.09 17.42
N LYS A 43 -7.69 -7.44 18.40
CA LYS A 43 -8.08 -8.28 19.55
C LYS A 43 -9.34 -7.72 20.23
N LYS A 44 -9.40 -6.40 20.41
CA LYS A 44 -10.56 -5.70 21.00
C LYS A 44 -11.82 -5.87 20.14
N ALA A 45 -11.74 -5.68 18.83
CA ALA A 45 -12.88 -5.85 17.92
C ALA A 45 -13.41 -7.28 17.94
N LEU A 46 -12.51 -8.25 18.05
CA LEU A 46 -12.84 -9.66 18.20
C LEU A 46 -13.30 -10.02 19.64
N GLY A 47 -13.20 -9.10 20.60
CA GLY A 47 -13.50 -9.37 22.02
C GLY A 47 -12.65 -10.51 22.56
N LEU A 48 -11.37 -10.55 22.18
CA LEU A 48 -10.37 -11.48 22.67
C LEU A 48 -9.63 -10.88 23.87
N ASP A 49 -9.00 -11.74 24.67
CA ASP A 49 -8.08 -11.32 25.72
C ASP A 49 -6.88 -10.57 25.10
N ALA A 50 -6.32 -9.61 25.86
CA ALA A 50 -5.16 -8.83 25.41
C ALA A 50 -3.95 -9.70 25.08
N ASN A 51 -3.78 -10.83 25.78
CA ASN A 51 -2.70 -11.80 25.58
C ASN A 51 -3.00 -12.82 24.47
N ALA A 52 -4.18 -12.78 23.84
CA ALA A 52 -4.52 -13.69 22.76
C ALA A 52 -3.54 -13.53 21.58
N LYS A 53 -3.07 -14.64 21.05
CA LYS A 53 -2.19 -14.68 19.88
C LYS A 53 -3.05 -14.76 18.62
N LEU A 54 -3.06 -13.69 17.80
CA LEU A 54 -3.88 -13.62 16.59
C LEU A 54 -3.50 -14.69 15.56
N GLU A 55 -2.28 -15.20 15.60
CA GLU A 55 -1.79 -16.30 14.76
C GLU A 55 -2.56 -17.62 14.99
N ASN A 56 -3.25 -17.76 16.13
CA ASN A 56 -4.08 -18.92 16.44
C ASN A 56 -5.51 -18.80 15.91
N TYR A 57 -5.78 -17.80 15.07
CA TYR A 57 -7.11 -17.57 14.51
C TYR A 57 -7.04 -17.52 12.98
N ALA A 58 -8.01 -18.16 12.35
CA ALA A 58 -8.24 -18.11 10.92
C ALA A 58 -9.67 -17.63 10.62
N ILE A 59 -9.91 -17.21 9.39
CA ILE A 59 -11.23 -16.75 8.95
C ILE A 59 -11.80 -17.77 7.95
N LYS A 60 -13.05 -18.16 8.16
CA LYS A 60 -13.81 -19.02 7.22
C LYS A 60 -15.00 -18.25 6.66
N ASP A 61 -15.20 -18.36 5.38
CA ASP A 61 -16.44 -17.93 4.73
C ASP A 61 -17.54 -18.95 5.05
N LYS A 62 -18.61 -18.47 5.71
CA LYS A 62 -19.73 -19.36 6.15
C LYS A 62 -20.60 -19.82 4.99
N SER A 63 -20.57 -19.17 3.82
CA SER A 63 -21.38 -19.55 2.68
C SER A 63 -20.94 -20.87 2.02
N ASN A 64 -19.65 -21.15 2.08
CA ASN A 64 -19.04 -22.30 1.43
C ASN A 64 -18.10 -23.11 2.33
N ASN A 65 -17.96 -22.67 3.61
CA ASN A 65 -17.11 -23.28 4.61
C ASN A 65 -15.61 -23.35 4.22
N THR A 66 -15.14 -22.41 3.39
CA THR A 66 -13.74 -22.33 2.99
C THR A 66 -12.95 -21.33 3.83
N PHE A 67 -11.66 -21.61 4.06
CA PHE A 67 -10.77 -20.64 4.68
C PHE A 67 -10.48 -19.49 3.71
N VAL A 68 -10.48 -18.27 4.23
CA VAL A 68 -10.02 -17.06 3.56
C VAL A 68 -8.56 -16.83 3.93
N GLU A 69 -7.76 -16.29 3.01
CA GLU A 69 -6.39 -15.92 3.30
C GLU A 69 -6.34 -14.86 4.40
N THR A 70 -5.39 -15.03 5.33
CA THR A 70 -5.21 -14.13 6.48
C THR A 70 -3.75 -13.75 6.65
N GLN A 71 -3.51 -12.60 7.28
CA GLN A 71 -2.17 -12.14 7.66
C GLN A 71 -2.24 -11.44 9.00
N THR A 72 -1.36 -11.76 9.92
CA THR A 72 -1.20 -11.01 11.17
C THR A 72 -0.12 -9.94 11.03
N VAL A 73 -0.32 -8.80 11.69
CA VAL A 73 0.63 -7.68 11.65
C VAL A 73 0.87 -7.17 13.07
N ASP A 74 2.15 -6.98 13.39
CA ASP A 74 2.66 -6.23 14.52
C ASP A 74 3.02 -4.83 14.00
N ASN A 75 2.18 -3.83 14.30
CA ASN A 75 2.30 -2.50 13.73
C ASN A 75 3.37 -1.64 14.42
N ASP A 76 3.61 -1.84 15.69
CA ASP A 76 4.56 -1.05 16.48
C ASP A 76 5.93 -1.74 16.66
N GLY A 77 5.98 -3.05 16.46
CA GLY A 77 7.21 -3.85 16.51
C GLY A 77 7.58 -4.28 17.92
N ASP A 78 6.60 -4.43 18.81
CA ASP A 78 6.80 -4.90 20.18
C ASP A 78 6.89 -6.44 20.30
N GLY A 79 6.70 -7.16 19.17
CA GLY A 79 6.71 -8.61 19.08
C GLY A 79 5.34 -9.24 19.32
N THR A 80 4.30 -8.41 19.47
CA THR A 80 2.92 -8.86 19.68
C THR A 80 2.05 -8.42 18.51
N THR A 81 1.36 -9.34 17.85
CA THR A 81 0.48 -8.98 16.75
C THR A 81 -0.72 -8.16 17.19
N ASP A 82 -0.99 -7.06 16.46
CA ASP A 82 -2.05 -6.09 16.75
C ASP A 82 -3.33 -6.39 15.99
N VAL A 83 -3.19 -6.83 14.74
CA VAL A 83 -4.31 -7.02 13.81
C VAL A 83 -4.20 -8.32 13.03
N LEU A 84 -5.37 -8.90 12.74
CA LEU A 84 -5.57 -9.98 11.78
C LEU A 84 -6.23 -9.36 10.55
N LEU A 85 -5.58 -9.48 9.40
CA LEU A 85 -6.05 -9.02 8.10
C LEU A 85 -6.75 -10.13 7.34
N PHE A 86 -7.80 -9.79 6.59
CA PHE A 86 -8.37 -10.65 5.55
C PHE A 86 -9.07 -9.80 4.48
N GLN A 87 -9.30 -10.39 3.29
CA GLN A 87 -9.99 -9.71 2.18
C GLN A 87 -11.28 -10.47 1.86
N PRO A 88 -12.44 -9.97 2.34
CA PRO A 88 -13.74 -10.59 2.05
C PRO A 88 -14.18 -10.32 0.61
N LYS A 89 -14.94 -11.26 0.03
CA LYS A 89 -15.71 -11.02 -1.20
C LYS A 89 -17.15 -10.74 -0.79
N VAL A 90 -17.65 -9.54 -1.07
CA VAL A 90 -19.00 -9.12 -0.68
C VAL A 90 -19.72 -8.55 -1.89
N LYS A 91 -20.82 -9.16 -2.29
CA LYS A 91 -21.63 -8.71 -3.43
C LYS A 91 -22.23 -7.32 -3.21
N ALA A 92 -22.61 -6.68 -4.30
CA ALA A 92 -23.29 -5.38 -4.30
C ALA A 92 -24.49 -5.36 -3.34
N SER A 93 -24.61 -4.32 -2.52
CA SER A 93 -25.71 -4.10 -1.58
C SER A 93 -26.04 -5.32 -0.70
N SER A 94 -25.04 -6.11 -0.32
CA SER A 94 -25.21 -7.37 0.40
C SER A 94 -24.39 -7.46 1.68
N LYS A 95 -24.55 -8.57 2.38
CA LYS A 95 -23.79 -8.94 3.58
C LYS A 95 -23.22 -10.33 3.41
N GLN A 96 -22.03 -10.57 3.97
CA GLN A 96 -21.39 -11.86 4.03
C GLN A 96 -20.99 -12.16 5.47
N ASP A 97 -21.29 -13.38 5.93
CA ASP A 97 -20.91 -13.83 7.26
C ASP A 97 -19.63 -14.70 7.20
N PHE A 98 -18.73 -14.43 8.12
CA PHE A 98 -17.48 -15.16 8.30
C PHE A 98 -17.40 -15.70 9.73
N GLU A 99 -16.76 -16.83 9.89
CA GLU A 99 -16.45 -17.44 11.18
C GLU A 99 -15.01 -17.11 11.58
N VAL A 100 -14.82 -16.67 12.82
CA VAL A 100 -13.49 -16.64 13.45
C VAL A 100 -13.21 -18.02 14.00
N PHE A 101 -12.41 -18.77 13.28
CA PHE A 101 -12.04 -20.16 13.61
C PHE A 101 -10.82 -20.14 14.54
N VAL A 102 -10.91 -20.89 15.65
CA VAL A 102 -9.74 -21.11 16.52
C VAL A 102 -8.88 -22.22 15.93
N GLY A 103 -7.72 -21.85 15.43
CA GLY A 103 -6.80 -22.72 14.71
C GLY A 103 -6.22 -22.02 13.48
N THR A 104 -5.33 -22.67 12.77
CA THR A 104 -4.66 -22.15 11.61
C THR A 104 -5.39 -22.53 10.31
N ASN A 105 -5.21 -21.72 9.26
CA ASN A 105 -5.65 -22.05 7.93
C ASN A 105 -4.73 -23.14 7.33
N PRO A 106 -5.21 -24.37 7.07
CA PRO A 106 -4.38 -25.43 6.51
C PRO A 106 -3.99 -25.18 5.04
N ASN A 107 -4.71 -24.25 4.37
CA ASN A 107 -4.52 -23.91 2.96
C ASN A 107 -3.87 -22.51 2.80
N ALA A 108 -3.26 -21.97 3.86
CA ALA A 108 -2.60 -20.67 3.81
C ALA A 108 -1.53 -20.63 2.71
N SER A 109 -1.51 -19.54 1.95
CA SER A 109 -0.52 -19.33 0.90
C SER A 109 0.88 -19.29 1.50
N LYS A 110 1.81 -19.97 0.84
CA LYS A 110 3.25 -19.85 1.14
C LYS A 110 3.91 -18.70 0.34
N VAL A 111 3.16 -18.10 -0.58
CA VAL A 111 3.65 -17.02 -1.44
C VAL A 111 3.48 -15.69 -0.72
N ILE A 112 4.56 -14.95 -0.58
CA ILE A 112 4.55 -13.56 -0.11
C ILE A 112 4.24 -12.67 -1.32
N SER A 113 2.96 -12.46 -1.60
CA SER A 113 2.50 -11.71 -2.77
C SER A 113 2.65 -10.20 -2.61
N CYS A 114 2.60 -9.70 -1.36
CA CYS A 114 2.85 -8.30 -1.03
C CYS A 114 4.20 -8.21 -0.32
N TYR A 115 5.20 -7.72 -1.03
CA TYR A 115 6.59 -7.78 -0.60
C TYR A 115 7.25 -6.41 -0.66
N SER A 116 8.14 -6.14 0.29
CA SER A 116 8.99 -4.97 0.24
C SER A 116 10.31 -5.21 0.93
N ARG A 117 11.36 -4.54 0.49
CA ARG A 117 12.66 -4.56 1.14
C ARG A 117 13.53 -3.37 0.81
N PHE A 118 14.49 -3.11 1.67
CA PHE A 118 15.66 -2.31 1.38
C PHE A 118 16.65 -3.10 0.51
N VAL A 119 17.31 -2.42 -0.43
CA VAL A 119 18.14 -3.00 -1.50
C VAL A 119 19.52 -2.36 -1.48
N PRO A 120 20.41 -2.72 -0.54
CA PRO A 120 21.75 -2.14 -0.43
C PRO A 120 22.62 -2.46 -1.64
N GLU A 121 22.39 -3.59 -2.31
CA GLU A 121 23.10 -4.01 -3.50
C GLU A 121 22.82 -3.15 -4.74
N ARG A 122 21.81 -2.25 -4.68
CA ARG A 122 21.47 -1.27 -5.74
C ARG A 122 21.26 0.12 -5.13
N THR A 123 22.37 0.70 -4.67
CA THR A 123 22.46 2.10 -4.17
C THR A 123 21.42 2.49 -3.13
N ASP A 124 21.07 1.53 -2.24
CA ASP A 124 20.13 1.72 -1.14
C ASP A 124 18.68 2.01 -1.57
N ASP A 125 18.23 1.43 -2.69
CA ASP A 125 16.82 1.52 -3.06
C ASP A 125 15.91 0.94 -1.96
N TYR A 126 14.66 1.39 -1.89
CA TYR A 126 13.58 0.68 -1.22
C TYR A 126 12.52 0.31 -2.25
N ALA A 127 12.23 -0.97 -2.41
CA ALA A 127 11.29 -1.47 -3.41
C ALA A 127 10.12 -2.21 -2.74
N TRP A 128 8.91 -2.08 -3.34
CA TRP A 128 7.72 -2.77 -2.87
C TRP A 128 6.81 -3.17 -4.01
N GLU A 129 6.08 -4.26 -3.84
CA GLU A 129 5.19 -4.83 -4.85
C GLU A 129 4.01 -5.59 -4.24
N ASN A 130 3.01 -5.79 -5.06
CA ASN A 130 1.98 -6.81 -4.88
C ASN A 130 1.80 -7.62 -6.18
N ASN A 131 0.70 -8.34 -6.31
CA ASN A 131 0.38 -9.10 -7.52
C ASN A 131 -0.02 -8.24 -8.74
N LYS A 132 -0.03 -6.91 -8.66
CA LYS A 132 -0.46 -6.01 -9.75
C LYS A 132 0.63 -5.05 -10.19
N VAL A 133 1.31 -4.43 -9.24
CA VAL A 133 2.23 -3.32 -9.45
C VAL A 133 3.49 -3.50 -8.62
N ALA A 134 4.58 -2.86 -9.05
CA ALA A 134 5.79 -2.73 -8.26
C ALA A 134 6.29 -1.30 -8.32
N PHE A 135 7.00 -0.88 -7.28
CA PHE A 135 7.50 0.47 -7.11
C PHE A 135 8.91 0.45 -6.52
N ARG A 136 9.60 1.57 -6.69
CA ARG A 136 10.90 1.82 -6.08
C ARG A 136 11.02 3.29 -5.65
N THR A 137 11.84 3.55 -4.65
CA THR A 137 12.34 4.89 -4.30
C THR A 137 13.79 4.78 -3.87
N TYR A 138 14.50 5.92 -3.84
CA TYR A 138 15.94 5.95 -3.82
C TYR A 138 16.47 6.34 -2.44
N GLY A 139 17.52 5.67 -2.01
CA GLY A 139 18.10 5.83 -0.68
C GLY A 139 19.37 6.67 -0.61
N PRO A 140 20.03 6.67 0.56
CA PRO A 140 21.12 7.59 0.86
C PRO A 140 22.37 7.39 0.00
N VAL A 141 22.69 6.15 -0.42
CA VAL A 141 23.86 5.93 -1.30
C VAL A 141 23.61 6.52 -2.69
N ALA A 142 22.41 6.39 -3.26
CA ALA A 142 22.06 7.00 -4.54
C ALA A 142 22.15 8.54 -4.48
N GLN A 143 21.72 9.17 -3.37
CA GLN A 143 21.87 10.60 -3.13
C GLN A 143 23.35 11.00 -3.07
N LYS A 144 24.14 10.28 -2.26
CA LYS A 144 25.58 10.59 -2.10
C LYS A 144 26.34 10.50 -3.42
N MET A 145 26.01 9.54 -4.28
CA MET A 145 26.62 9.44 -5.60
C MET A 145 26.39 10.71 -6.44
N VAL A 146 25.17 11.27 -6.43
CA VAL A 146 24.89 12.52 -7.13
C VAL A 146 25.67 13.70 -6.53
N GLU A 147 25.69 13.81 -5.20
CA GLU A 147 26.42 14.87 -4.48
C GLU A 147 27.94 14.79 -4.74
N ASP A 148 28.52 13.59 -4.83
CA ASP A 148 29.93 13.33 -5.14
C ASP A 148 30.22 13.31 -6.67
N LYS A 149 29.22 13.55 -7.53
CA LYS A 149 29.32 13.49 -9.00
C LYS A 149 29.77 12.12 -9.54
N ILE A 150 29.36 11.05 -8.87
CA ILE A 150 29.59 9.66 -9.28
C ILE A 150 28.40 9.23 -10.18
N PRO A 151 28.65 8.72 -11.39
CA PRO A 151 27.58 8.28 -12.28
C PRO A 151 26.71 7.15 -11.68
N GLY A 152 25.41 7.14 -11.98
CA GLY A 152 24.47 6.08 -11.57
C GLY A 152 23.69 6.36 -10.27
N GLY A 153 23.94 7.52 -9.64
CA GLY A 153 23.12 8.00 -8.52
C GLY A 153 21.81 8.61 -8.98
N THR A 154 20.86 8.77 -8.05
CA THR A 154 19.58 9.44 -8.25
C THR A 154 19.25 10.28 -7.02
N LEU A 155 18.91 11.55 -7.21
CA LEU A 155 18.59 12.48 -6.15
C LEU A 155 17.11 12.90 -6.25
N THR A 156 16.24 12.16 -5.60
CA THR A 156 14.82 12.46 -5.57
C THR A 156 14.09 11.69 -4.46
N SER A 157 13.05 12.30 -3.90
CA SER A 157 12.04 11.60 -3.08
C SER A 157 10.80 11.18 -3.90
N GLY A 158 10.91 11.18 -5.22
CA GLY A 158 9.90 10.64 -6.13
C GLY A 158 9.76 9.11 -6.02
N MET A 159 8.59 8.60 -6.45
CA MET A 159 8.31 7.18 -6.46
C MET A 159 8.35 6.68 -7.91
N ASP A 160 9.12 5.64 -8.13
CA ASP A 160 9.32 5.00 -9.42
C ASP A 160 8.30 3.88 -9.65
N ALA A 161 7.91 3.65 -10.91
CA ALA A 161 7.04 2.56 -11.32
C ALA A 161 7.81 1.45 -12.02
N TRP A 162 7.74 0.25 -11.48
CA TRP A 162 8.22 -0.95 -12.16
C TRP A 162 7.06 -1.65 -12.83
N LEU A 163 7.01 -1.55 -14.17
CA LEU A 163 5.89 -1.96 -15.00
C LEU A 163 5.85 -3.48 -15.16
N LYS A 164 5.37 -4.19 -14.15
CA LYS A 164 5.22 -5.66 -14.19
C LYS A 164 3.91 -6.06 -14.89
N ARG A 165 3.92 -7.24 -15.54
CA ARG A 165 2.74 -7.86 -16.17
C ARG A 165 2.51 -9.31 -15.74
N VAL A 166 3.09 -9.68 -14.61
CA VAL A 166 2.95 -10.99 -13.96
C VAL A 166 2.42 -10.81 -12.55
N ASP A 167 1.74 -11.81 -12.01
CA ASP A 167 1.11 -11.76 -10.69
C ASP A 167 1.99 -12.27 -9.54
N TYR A 168 3.16 -12.82 -9.86
CA TYR A 168 4.14 -13.27 -8.87
C TYR A 168 5.19 -12.20 -8.56
N PRO A 169 5.91 -12.30 -7.41
CA PRO A 169 6.94 -11.34 -7.01
C PRO A 169 8.12 -11.29 -7.99
N ILE A 170 8.57 -10.06 -8.32
CA ILE A 170 9.67 -9.83 -9.28
C ILE A 170 10.88 -9.10 -8.65
N ILE A 171 10.72 -8.40 -7.54
CA ILE A 171 11.74 -7.51 -6.98
C ILE A 171 13.10 -8.23 -6.84
N ASN A 172 13.16 -9.35 -6.13
CA ASN A 172 14.42 -10.06 -5.91
C ASN A 172 15.02 -10.57 -7.22
N LYS A 173 14.20 -11.10 -8.09
CA LYS A 173 14.61 -11.64 -9.39
C LYS A 173 15.18 -10.55 -10.31
N TRP A 174 14.55 -9.39 -10.36
CA TRP A 174 14.98 -8.29 -11.21
C TRP A 174 16.27 -7.66 -10.70
N TYR A 175 16.40 -7.44 -9.39
CA TYR A 175 17.65 -6.97 -8.82
C TYR A 175 18.78 -7.98 -9.00
N GLU A 176 18.57 -9.27 -8.72
CA GLU A 176 19.56 -10.32 -8.93
C GLU A 176 20.04 -10.36 -10.40
N LYS A 177 19.11 -10.30 -11.36
CA LYS A 177 19.43 -10.26 -12.79
C LYS A 177 20.36 -9.10 -13.14
N MET A 178 20.11 -7.92 -12.60
CA MET A 178 20.89 -6.69 -12.86
C MET A 178 22.26 -6.74 -12.16
N THR A 179 22.28 -7.02 -10.85
CA THR A 179 23.50 -6.96 -10.04
C THR A 179 24.48 -8.10 -10.34
N SER A 180 23.98 -9.26 -10.79
CA SER A 180 24.83 -10.39 -11.23
C SER A 180 25.34 -10.25 -12.67
N GLY A 181 24.99 -9.19 -13.40
CA GLY A 181 25.37 -9.00 -14.79
C GLY A 181 24.69 -9.97 -15.79
N LYS A 182 23.68 -10.73 -15.36
CA LYS A 182 22.96 -11.70 -16.21
C LYS A 182 21.93 -11.03 -17.15
N GLY A 183 21.73 -9.72 -17.05
CA GLY A 183 20.83 -8.94 -17.87
C GLY A 183 20.39 -7.65 -17.22
N THR A 184 19.31 -7.05 -17.72
CA THR A 184 18.75 -5.80 -17.21
C THR A 184 17.25 -5.94 -17.02
N TYR A 185 16.69 -5.22 -16.04
CA TYR A 185 15.24 -5.06 -15.88
C TYR A 185 14.69 -3.89 -16.72
N HIS A 186 15.54 -3.12 -17.42
CA HIS A 186 15.09 -2.07 -18.35
C HIS A 186 14.64 -2.61 -19.72
N LYS A 187 14.63 -3.93 -19.91
CA LYS A 187 14.14 -4.59 -21.11
C LYS A 187 13.12 -5.65 -20.76
N ASP A 188 11.92 -5.56 -21.34
CA ASP A 188 10.88 -6.55 -21.16
C ASP A 188 11.30 -7.91 -21.75
N THR A 189 11.39 -8.90 -20.91
CA THR A 189 11.68 -10.30 -21.28
C THR A 189 10.53 -11.25 -20.94
N GLY A 190 9.30 -10.72 -20.84
CA GLY A 190 8.08 -11.47 -20.53
C GLY A 190 7.44 -11.13 -19.19
N GLU A 191 8.14 -10.39 -18.32
CA GLU A 191 7.66 -10.04 -16.98
C GLU A 191 7.32 -8.56 -16.82
N GLY A 192 7.68 -7.73 -17.79
CA GLY A 192 7.62 -6.28 -17.73
C GLY A 192 9.02 -5.66 -17.70
N LEU A 193 9.09 -4.36 -17.37
CA LEU A 193 10.34 -3.61 -17.36
C LEU A 193 10.26 -2.38 -16.45
N ASP A 194 11.44 -1.79 -16.19
CA ASP A 194 11.63 -0.47 -15.61
C ASP A 194 12.02 0.51 -16.73
N ASN A 195 11.05 1.25 -17.24
CA ASN A 195 11.22 2.31 -18.23
C ASN A 195 10.56 3.64 -17.80
N PHE A 196 10.08 3.70 -16.55
CA PHE A 196 9.49 4.90 -16.01
C PHE A 196 10.59 5.84 -15.50
N HIS A 197 10.73 7.01 -16.14
CA HIS A 197 11.75 7.97 -15.75
C HIS A 197 11.27 8.88 -14.62
N VAL A 198 11.93 8.85 -13.46
CA VAL A 198 11.61 9.73 -12.33
C VAL A 198 12.43 11.02 -12.39
N GLY A 199 13.75 10.93 -12.58
CA GLY A 199 14.63 12.10 -12.51
C GLY A 199 14.39 12.92 -11.24
N ASP A 200 14.35 14.24 -11.37
CA ASP A 200 14.03 15.16 -10.27
C ASP A 200 12.51 15.32 -10.04
N SER A 201 11.66 14.58 -10.76
CA SER A 201 10.21 14.64 -10.63
C SER A 201 9.71 14.07 -9.30
N ARG A 202 8.40 14.15 -9.10
CA ARG A 202 7.76 13.48 -7.96
C ARG A 202 7.38 12.03 -8.27
N GLY A 203 7.66 11.56 -9.50
CA GLY A 203 7.27 10.23 -9.93
C GLY A 203 5.78 10.01 -9.75
N ILE A 204 5.39 8.95 -9.01
CA ILE A 204 4.00 8.61 -8.71
C ILE A 204 3.76 8.75 -7.20
N GLY A 205 3.52 9.98 -6.71
CA GLY A 205 3.13 10.20 -5.32
C GLY A 205 4.21 10.77 -4.40
N GLY A 206 5.37 11.16 -4.94
CA GLY A 206 6.30 12.01 -4.19
C GLY A 206 5.64 13.35 -3.86
N ILE A 207 6.00 13.93 -2.71
CA ILE A 207 5.39 15.18 -2.24
C ILE A 207 6.30 16.39 -2.46
N ALA A 208 5.65 17.56 -2.48
CA ALA A 208 6.29 18.86 -2.43
C ALA A 208 5.50 19.78 -1.47
N VAL A 209 6.11 20.89 -1.07
CA VAL A 209 5.47 22.02 -0.39
C VAL A 209 5.55 23.23 -1.33
N ASN A 210 4.40 23.80 -1.68
CA ASN A 210 4.34 25.01 -2.48
C ASN A 210 4.43 26.25 -1.56
N VAL A 211 5.41 27.13 -1.82
CA VAL A 211 5.53 28.43 -1.18
C VAL A 211 5.68 29.49 -2.26
N ASP A 212 4.70 30.37 -2.36
CA ASP A 212 4.65 31.48 -3.34
C ASP A 212 4.86 31.02 -4.80
N GLY A 213 4.23 29.90 -5.18
CA GLY A 213 4.29 29.35 -6.53
C GLY A 213 5.53 28.51 -6.83
N LYS A 214 6.47 28.38 -5.91
CA LYS A 214 7.64 27.51 -6.04
C LYS A 214 7.46 26.23 -5.22
N TYR A 215 7.79 25.09 -5.84
CA TYR A 215 7.74 23.78 -5.21
C TYR A 215 9.09 23.42 -4.58
N TYR A 216 9.06 23.03 -3.31
CA TYR A 216 10.19 22.54 -2.52
C TYR A 216 9.92 21.10 -2.11
N PHE A 217 10.94 20.25 -2.06
CA PHE A 217 10.80 18.84 -1.75
C PHE A 217 12.04 18.29 -1.06
N SER A 218 11.88 17.17 -0.36
CA SER A 218 12.97 16.45 0.29
C SER A 218 13.91 15.80 -0.73
N LYS A 219 15.12 15.51 -0.27
CA LYS A 219 16.05 14.59 -0.92
C LYS A 219 15.59 13.13 -0.69
N ASN A 220 16.45 12.15 -0.96
CA ASN A 220 16.19 10.73 -0.75
C ASN A 220 15.86 10.43 0.72
N PHE A 221 15.20 9.29 1.00
CA PHE A 221 15.01 8.85 2.37
C PHE A 221 16.37 8.55 3.05
N ILE A 222 16.43 8.70 4.39
CA ILE A 222 17.64 8.45 5.17
C ILE A 222 17.51 7.22 6.07
N SER A 223 16.30 6.76 6.38
CA SER A 223 16.06 5.56 7.15
C SER A 223 14.74 4.90 6.79
N TRP A 224 14.63 3.62 7.10
CA TRP A 224 13.46 2.82 6.83
C TRP A 224 13.17 1.85 7.98
N LYS A 225 11.90 1.41 8.10
CA LYS A 225 11.49 0.29 8.93
C LYS A 225 10.44 -0.52 8.17
N THR A 226 10.75 -1.76 7.78
CA THR A 226 9.73 -2.68 7.27
C THR A 226 8.86 -3.15 8.44
N ILE A 227 7.53 -2.98 8.31
CA ILE A 227 6.55 -3.41 9.31
C ILE A 227 6.10 -4.83 8.99
N THR A 228 5.64 -5.07 7.76
CA THR A 228 5.16 -6.39 7.35
C THR A 228 5.34 -6.64 5.87
N THR A 229 5.49 -7.92 5.53
CA THR A 229 5.32 -8.50 4.18
C THR A 229 4.44 -9.73 4.33
N GLY A 230 3.65 -10.07 3.32
CA GLY A 230 2.77 -11.24 3.43
C GLY A 230 1.84 -11.44 2.24
N PRO A 231 0.87 -12.31 2.39
CA PRO A 231 -0.06 -12.61 1.27
C PRO A 231 -1.06 -11.46 1.00
N ILE A 232 -1.31 -10.57 1.98
CA ILE A 232 -2.35 -9.54 1.88
C ILE A 232 -1.78 -8.14 1.83
N ARG A 233 -0.76 -7.82 2.64
CA ARG A 233 -0.21 -6.47 2.76
C ARG A 233 1.31 -6.49 2.89
N THR A 234 1.96 -5.54 2.23
CA THR A 234 3.26 -5.04 2.66
C THR A 234 3.12 -3.63 3.20
N SER A 235 3.86 -3.29 4.26
CA SER A 235 3.93 -1.93 4.79
C SER A 235 5.29 -1.62 5.41
N PHE A 236 5.68 -0.34 5.34
CA PHE A 236 6.96 0.14 5.81
C PHE A 236 6.93 1.65 6.07
N ILE A 237 7.89 2.14 6.83
CA ILE A 237 8.09 3.57 7.09
C ILE A 237 9.38 4.01 6.39
N LEU A 238 9.32 5.19 5.75
CA LEU A 238 10.47 5.94 5.27
C LEU A 238 10.56 7.26 6.02
N THR A 239 11.76 7.63 6.45
CA THR A 239 12.04 8.91 7.11
C THR A 239 13.03 9.70 6.28
N TYR A 240 12.84 10.99 6.19
CA TYR A 240 13.64 11.93 5.41
C TYR A 240 14.44 12.85 6.35
N ALA A 241 15.59 13.33 5.89
CA ALA A 241 16.30 14.40 6.60
C ALA A 241 15.41 15.67 6.61
N ASP A 242 15.61 16.50 7.62
CA ASP A 242 14.97 17.83 7.64
C ASP A 242 15.38 18.65 6.41
N TRP A 243 14.43 19.34 5.81
CA TRP A 243 14.67 20.14 4.60
C TRP A 243 14.01 21.52 4.69
N ASP A 244 14.38 22.42 3.79
CA ASP A 244 13.95 23.82 3.80
C ASP A 244 12.96 24.11 2.68
N ALA A 245 11.84 24.74 3.03
CA ALA A 245 10.89 25.32 2.09
C ALA A 245 10.82 26.83 2.29
N LYS A 246 11.75 27.57 1.67
CA LYS A 246 11.86 29.03 1.74
C LYS A 246 11.94 29.57 3.18
N GLY A 247 12.85 29.01 3.98
CA GLY A 247 13.05 29.36 5.39
C GLY A 247 12.14 28.62 6.38
N ASN A 248 11.22 27.77 5.89
CA ASN A 248 10.44 26.90 6.76
C ASN A 248 11.11 25.53 6.87
N LYS A 249 11.51 25.18 8.08
CA LYS A 249 12.05 23.84 8.37
C LYS A 249 10.94 22.80 8.28
N ILE A 250 11.09 21.83 7.37
CA ILE A 250 10.16 20.73 7.16
C ILE A 250 10.74 19.43 7.73
N THR A 251 9.92 18.69 8.50
CA THR A 251 10.20 17.30 8.85
C THR A 251 9.22 16.39 8.11
N GLU A 252 9.66 15.22 7.68
CA GLU A 252 8.86 14.34 6.83
C GLU A 252 9.08 12.87 7.16
N SER A 253 7.98 12.11 7.30
CA SER A 253 7.98 10.65 7.28
C SER A 253 6.74 10.12 6.56
N LYS A 254 6.85 8.93 5.97
CA LYS A 254 5.76 8.27 5.25
C LYS A 254 5.60 6.85 5.75
N LEU A 255 4.40 6.49 6.21
CA LEU A 255 3.95 5.11 6.31
C LEU A 255 3.30 4.74 4.96
N ILE A 256 3.90 3.78 4.28
CA ILE A 256 3.45 3.31 2.97
C ILE A 256 2.94 1.88 3.13
N SER A 257 1.78 1.57 2.54
CA SER A 257 1.26 0.21 2.48
C SER A 257 0.68 -0.09 1.10
N LEU A 258 0.81 -1.36 0.69
CA LEU A 258 0.27 -1.85 -0.57
C LEU A 258 -0.39 -3.20 -0.32
N ASP A 259 -1.70 -3.27 -0.60
CA ASP A 259 -2.51 -4.46 -0.39
C ASP A 259 -2.64 -5.30 -1.66
N TYR A 260 -2.83 -6.61 -1.50
CA TYR A 260 -3.08 -7.53 -2.60
C TYR A 260 -4.26 -7.06 -3.46
N GLY A 261 -4.09 -7.08 -4.78
CA GLY A 261 -5.13 -6.70 -5.75
C GLY A 261 -5.27 -5.20 -6.01
N SER A 262 -4.60 -4.33 -5.24
CA SER A 262 -4.63 -2.87 -5.44
C SER A 262 -3.64 -2.42 -6.51
N TYR A 263 -4.02 -1.42 -7.31
CA TYR A 263 -3.11 -0.69 -8.21
C TYR A 263 -2.54 0.58 -7.55
N LEU A 264 -3.03 0.94 -6.35
CA LEU A 264 -2.61 2.12 -5.63
C LEU A 264 -2.00 1.74 -4.28
N SER A 265 -0.83 2.31 -3.97
CA SER A 265 -0.23 2.31 -2.63
C SER A 265 -0.90 3.37 -1.77
N ARG A 266 -1.17 3.07 -0.50
CA ARG A 266 -1.64 4.02 0.50
C ARG A 266 -0.44 4.70 1.15
N PHE A 267 -0.49 6.01 1.21
CA PHE A 267 0.49 6.84 1.91
C PHE A 267 -0.19 7.53 3.10
N GLU A 268 0.42 7.43 4.27
CA GLU A 268 0.14 8.29 5.41
C GLU A 268 1.39 9.10 5.67
N THR A 269 1.38 10.35 5.21
CA THR A 269 2.50 11.27 5.36
C THR A 269 2.32 12.08 6.63
N THR A 270 3.33 12.08 7.51
CA THR A 270 3.44 13.00 8.63
C THR A 270 4.44 14.07 8.26
N LEU A 271 4.02 15.34 8.35
CA LEU A 271 4.85 16.48 7.96
C LEU A 271 4.61 17.67 8.89
N THR A 272 5.68 18.33 9.31
CA THR A 272 5.62 19.59 10.06
C THR A 272 6.26 20.73 9.24
N GLY A 273 5.97 21.98 9.60
CA GLY A 273 6.53 23.15 8.95
C GLY A 273 5.71 23.66 7.75
N ALA A 274 4.68 22.93 7.33
CA ALA A 274 3.73 23.39 6.31
C ALA A 274 2.29 23.05 6.69
N LYS A 275 1.32 23.66 5.99
CA LYS A 275 -0.12 23.41 6.18
C LYS A 275 -0.74 22.53 5.10
N THR A 276 -0.07 22.39 3.97
CA THR A 276 -0.54 21.66 2.79
C THR A 276 0.62 20.94 2.15
N ILE A 277 0.39 19.73 1.66
CA ILE A 277 1.30 19.02 0.77
C ILE A 277 0.75 19.03 -0.64
N SER A 278 1.65 19.01 -1.63
CA SER A 278 1.34 18.84 -3.06
C SER A 278 1.86 17.48 -3.49
N VAL A 279 0.97 16.54 -3.77
CA VAL A 279 1.31 15.19 -4.23
C VAL A 279 1.43 15.21 -5.74
N GLY A 280 2.61 14.81 -6.27
CA GLY A 280 2.91 14.91 -7.70
C GLY A 280 2.69 13.61 -8.46
N LEU A 281 2.24 13.77 -9.70
CA LEU A 281 2.30 12.78 -10.77
C LEU A 281 3.13 13.40 -11.89
N THR A 282 4.23 12.76 -12.28
CA THR A 282 5.13 13.31 -13.32
C THR A 282 4.42 13.41 -14.66
N LEU A 283 4.76 14.45 -15.42
CA LEU A 283 4.22 14.69 -16.77
C LEU A 283 5.23 14.37 -17.88
N HIS A 284 6.24 13.55 -17.63
CA HIS A 284 7.31 13.14 -18.57
C HIS A 284 7.44 14.07 -19.82
N GLU A 285 6.95 13.59 -20.98
CA GLU A 285 6.96 14.31 -22.24
C GLU A 285 5.84 15.35 -22.40
N LYS A 286 4.97 15.53 -21.39
CA LYS A 286 3.82 16.46 -21.41
C LYS A 286 2.81 16.19 -22.55
N LYS A 287 2.83 14.98 -23.12
CA LYS A 287 1.98 14.54 -24.24
C LYS A 287 0.71 13.81 -23.81
N GLY A 288 0.57 13.55 -22.53
CA GLY A 288 -0.56 12.83 -21.98
C GLY A 288 -1.80 13.70 -21.77
N THR A 289 -2.85 13.07 -21.29
CA THR A 289 -4.14 13.70 -21.04
C THR A 289 -4.48 13.66 -19.55
N ILE A 290 -4.70 14.83 -18.97
CA ILE A 290 -5.12 14.99 -17.58
C ILE A 290 -6.61 14.67 -17.44
N GLY A 291 -6.97 14.00 -16.35
CA GLY A 291 -8.32 13.85 -15.84
C GLY A 291 -8.41 14.33 -14.40
N THR A 292 -9.51 14.97 -14.04
CA THR A 292 -9.71 15.49 -12.69
C THR A 292 -11.14 15.27 -12.21
N ASN A 293 -11.29 14.87 -10.95
CA ASN A 293 -12.57 14.82 -10.28
C ASN A 293 -12.41 15.16 -8.81
N LEU A 294 -12.31 16.44 -8.49
CA LEU A 294 -12.14 16.92 -7.11
C LEU A 294 -13.30 16.52 -6.20
N LYS A 295 -14.53 16.43 -6.75
CA LYS A 295 -15.71 16.00 -5.99
C LYS A 295 -15.56 14.57 -5.45
N ASN A 296 -15.00 13.69 -6.25
CA ASN A 296 -14.71 12.30 -5.88
C ASN A 296 -13.29 12.12 -5.31
N GLY A 297 -12.46 13.16 -5.36
CA GLY A 297 -11.14 13.18 -4.74
C GLY A 297 -10.06 12.49 -5.55
N TRP A 298 -10.07 12.57 -6.90
CA TRP A 298 -9.01 11.97 -7.69
C TRP A 298 -8.50 12.85 -8.84
N LEU A 299 -7.23 12.60 -9.22
CA LEU A 299 -6.55 13.10 -10.42
C LEU A 299 -5.99 11.92 -11.21
N SER A 300 -5.92 12.05 -12.53
CA SER A 300 -5.28 11.10 -13.43
C SER A 300 -4.42 11.79 -14.47
N TYR A 301 -3.40 11.08 -14.95
CA TYR A 301 -2.63 11.45 -16.11
C TYR A 301 -2.40 10.19 -16.97
N TRP A 302 -2.91 10.18 -18.18
CA TRP A 302 -2.76 9.06 -19.12
C TRP A 302 -1.84 9.49 -20.24
N GLU A 303 -0.72 8.77 -20.42
CA GLU A 303 0.32 9.14 -21.38
C GLU A 303 0.87 7.93 -22.14
N PRO A 304 1.48 8.17 -23.32
CA PRO A 304 2.31 7.17 -23.99
C PRO A 304 3.56 6.85 -23.16
N ILE A 305 3.98 5.58 -23.16
CA ILE A 305 5.25 5.14 -22.61
C ILE A 305 5.81 4.03 -23.51
N ASP A 306 6.91 4.29 -24.19
CA ASP A 306 7.48 3.44 -25.25
C ASP A 306 6.41 3.02 -26.28
N ASP A 307 6.22 1.72 -26.45
CA ASP A 307 5.25 1.11 -27.37
C ASP A 307 3.89 0.82 -26.69
N SER A 308 3.58 1.50 -25.59
CA SER A 308 2.38 1.29 -24.79
C SER A 308 1.84 2.61 -24.22
N GLU A 309 0.97 2.51 -23.22
CA GLU A 309 0.40 3.64 -22.49
C GLU A 309 0.33 3.31 -21.01
N ILE A 310 0.40 4.35 -20.18
CA ILE A 310 0.30 4.24 -18.71
C ILE A 310 -0.67 5.30 -18.18
N GLY A 311 -1.51 4.91 -17.22
CA GLY A 311 -2.32 5.82 -16.44
C GLY A 311 -1.72 5.99 -15.05
N LEU A 312 -1.35 7.22 -14.68
CA LEU A 312 -0.99 7.57 -13.31
C LEU A 312 -2.24 8.03 -12.56
N GLY A 313 -2.31 7.77 -11.26
CA GLY A 313 -3.48 8.14 -10.47
C GLY A 313 -3.13 8.60 -9.05
N LEU A 314 -3.85 9.62 -8.61
CA LEU A 314 -3.92 10.08 -7.22
C LEU A 314 -5.36 10.00 -6.76
N VAL A 315 -5.63 9.37 -5.62
CA VAL A 315 -6.92 9.39 -4.93
C VAL A 315 -6.71 9.82 -3.49
N ALA A 316 -7.57 10.69 -3.00
CA ALA A 316 -7.57 11.13 -1.61
C ALA A 316 -8.96 10.94 -0.99
N PRO A 317 -9.08 10.77 0.33
CA PRO A 317 -10.38 10.71 1.00
C PRO A 317 -11.25 11.93 0.67
N LYS A 318 -12.55 11.74 0.69
CA LYS A 318 -13.52 12.77 0.32
C LYS A 318 -13.25 14.10 1.05
N ASN A 319 -13.30 15.19 0.27
CA ASN A 319 -13.07 16.55 0.76
C ASN A 319 -11.65 16.83 1.30
N THR A 320 -10.66 15.99 1.00
CA THR A 320 -9.26 16.26 1.38
C THR A 320 -8.41 16.75 0.22
N LEU A 321 -8.73 16.39 -1.03
CA LEU A 321 -8.11 16.96 -2.23
C LEU A 321 -8.72 18.34 -2.49
N ALA A 322 -8.04 19.40 -2.04
CA ALA A 322 -8.60 20.76 -2.06
C ALA A 322 -8.53 21.41 -3.45
N SER A 323 -7.47 21.18 -4.18
CA SER A 323 -7.23 21.72 -5.52
C SER A 323 -6.18 20.91 -6.25
N PHE A 324 -5.93 21.24 -7.51
CA PHE A 324 -4.81 20.71 -8.28
C PHE A 324 -4.08 21.85 -9.00
N ASP A 325 -2.84 21.58 -9.40
CA ASP A 325 -2.03 22.46 -10.25
C ASP A 325 -1.40 21.61 -11.37
N ASN A 326 -1.62 22.01 -12.60
CA ASN A 326 -0.93 21.48 -13.76
C ASN A 326 0.36 22.27 -13.97
N HIS A 327 1.37 21.95 -13.17
CA HIS A 327 2.65 22.64 -13.19
C HIS A 327 3.51 22.16 -14.36
N VAL A 328 3.53 22.93 -15.43
CA VAL A 328 4.35 22.70 -16.61
C VAL A 328 5.51 23.71 -16.65
N THR A 329 6.73 23.20 -16.75
CA THR A 329 7.96 24.00 -16.81
C THR A 329 8.88 23.50 -17.92
N ASN A 330 9.85 24.32 -18.31
CA ASN A 330 10.93 23.93 -19.24
C ASN A 330 12.11 23.26 -18.50
N GLU A 331 12.12 23.29 -17.19
CA GLU A 331 13.12 22.56 -16.41
C GLU A 331 12.89 21.06 -16.54
N THR A 332 13.98 20.32 -16.76
CA THR A 332 13.93 18.86 -16.94
C THR A 332 13.31 18.22 -15.69
N ASP A 333 12.40 17.27 -15.90
CA ASP A 333 11.72 16.46 -14.89
C ASP A 333 10.84 17.22 -13.89
N LEU A 334 10.82 18.56 -13.87
CA LEU A 334 10.06 19.31 -12.86
C LEU A 334 8.59 19.57 -13.23
N SER A 335 8.12 19.10 -14.37
CA SER A 335 6.69 19.17 -14.73
C SER A 335 5.90 18.06 -14.03
N ASN A 336 4.91 18.46 -13.23
CA ASN A 336 4.07 17.54 -12.46
C ASN A 336 2.61 18.01 -12.42
N LEU A 337 1.68 17.07 -12.42
CA LEU A 337 0.30 17.31 -12.00
C LEU A 337 0.25 17.16 -10.48
N TYR A 338 0.09 18.26 -9.76
CA TYR A 338 0.03 18.28 -8.31
C TYR A 338 -1.40 18.25 -7.78
N GLY A 339 -1.67 17.36 -6.82
CA GLY A 339 -2.87 17.38 -6.00
C GLY A 339 -2.58 17.99 -4.62
N ASN A 340 -3.27 19.06 -4.26
CA ASN A 340 -3.02 19.79 -3.02
C ASN A 340 -3.92 19.27 -1.90
N ILE A 341 -3.29 18.77 -0.82
CA ILE A 341 -3.95 18.14 0.32
C ILE A 341 -3.58 18.89 1.61
N PRO A 342 -4.52 19.60 2.24
CA PRO A 342 -4.30 20.20 3.56
C PRO A 342 -3.98 19.16 4.62
N LEU A 343 -3.02 19.45 5.47
CA LEU A 343 -2.66 18.60 6.59
C LEU A 343 -3.68 18.72 7.72
N LYS A 344 -4.08 17.61 8.28
CA LYS A 344 -4.88 17.54 9.50
C LYS A 344 -4.04 16.91 10.61
N ASN A 345 -3.76 17.64 11.67
CA ASN A 345 -2.87 17.21 12.75
C ASN A 345 -1.50 16.75 12.21
N ASN A 346 -0.91 17.55 11.31
CA ASN A 346 0.35 17.24 10.62
C ASN A 346 0.34 15.98 9.77
N LYS A 347 -0.82 15.43 9.40
CA LYS A 347 -0.95 14.22 8.60
C LYS A 347 -1.78 14.45 7.34
N ALA A 348 -1.42 13.74 6.28
CA ALA A 348 -2.22 13.57 5.07
C ALA A 348 -2.28 12.10 4.69
N ILE A 349 -3.46 11.64 4.23
CA ILE A 349 -3.66 10.30 3.67
C ILE A 349 -4.02 10.46 2.20
N TYR A 350 -3.32 9.72 1.34
CA TYR A 350 -3.61 9.65 -0.08
C TYR A 350 -3.19 8.28 -0.64
N TYR A 351 -3.61 8.00 -1.85
CA TYR A 351 -3.32 6.78 -2.58
C TYR A 351 -2.79 7.15 -3.95
N THR A 352 -1.65 6.57 -4.36
CA THR A 352 -1.10 6.78 -5.69
C THR A 352 -0.61 5.47 -6.29
N GLY A 353 -0.66 5.40 -7.61
CA GLY A 353 -0.19 4.26 -8.35
C GLY A 353 -0.49 4.39 -9.83
N PHE A 354 -0.47 3.28 -10.54
CA PHE A 354 -0.56 3.29 -11.99
C PHE A 354 -1.28 2.06 -12.55
N GLY A 355 -1.77 2.22 -13.78
CA GLY A 355 -2.24 1.14 -14.63
C GLY A 355 -1.47 1.13 -15.95
N TRP A 356 -0.59 0.14 -16.16
CA TRP A 356 0.11 -0.04 -17.42
C TRP A 356 -0.70 -0.93 -18.37
N LYS A 357 -0.95 -0.48 -19.59
CA LYS A 357 -1.82 -1.16 -20.56
C LYS A 357 -1.43 -2.62 -20.81
N LYS A 358 -0.13 -2.95 -20.83
CA LYS A 358 0.35 -4.32 -21.02
C LYS A 358 0.28 -5.20 -19.77
N GLY A 359 0.17 -4.60 -18.57
CA GLY A 359 0.21 -5.29 -17.28
C GLY A 359 -1.09 -5.17 -16.47
N SER A 360 -2.12 -4.51 -17.00
CA SER A 360 -3.37 -4.26 -16.30
C SER A 360 -4.58 -4.47 -17.21
N PRO A 361 -5.81 -4.55 -16.68
CA PRO A 361 -7.02 -4.62 -17.50
C PRO A 361 -7.37 -3.29 -18.18
N PHE A 362 -6.70 -2.19 -17.82
CA PHE A 362 -7.02 -0.86 -18.34
C PHE A 362 -6.40 -0.64 -19.71
N GLN A 363 -7.24 -0.53 -20.74
CA GLN A 363 -6.82 -0.39 -22.12
C GLN A 363 -6.85 1.07 -22.61
N ASN A 364 -7.43 1.97 -21.83
CA ASN A 364 -7.57 3.39 -22.14
C ASN A 364 -7.79 4.23 -20.87
N LYS A 365 -7.70 5.55 -21.03
CA LYS A 365 -7.91 6.54 -19.97
C LYS A 365 -9.25 6.37 -19.25
N GLN A 366 -10.34 6.10 -19.97
CA GLN A 366 -11.67 5.99 -19.39
C GLN A 366 -11.80 4.81 -18.41
N GLU A 367 -11.19 3.68 -18.75
CA GLU A 367 -11.19 2.50 -17.86
C GLU A 367 -10.37 2.75 -16.60
N TRP A 368 -9.22 3.42 -16.75
CA TRP A 368 -8.41 3.85 -15.61
C TRP A 368 -9.15 4.81 -14.68
N GLU A 369 -9.80 5.85 -15.23
CA GLU A 369 -10.58 6.82 -14.45
C GLU A 369 -11.84 6.19 -13.80
N THR A 370 -12.42 5.18 -14.43
CA THR A 370 -13.50 4.37 -13.84
C THR A 370 -12.99 3.60 -12.62
N TYR A 371 -11.77 3.02 -12.71
CA TYR A 371 -11.14 2.39 -11.56
C TYR A 371 -10.87 3.39 -10.44
N LEU A 372 -10.31 4.58 -10.72
CA LEU A 372 -10.07 5.62 -9.72
C LEU A 372 -11.38 6.09 -9.05
N THR A 373 -12.45 6.25 -9.82
CA THR A 373 -13.78 6.60 -9.31
C THR A 373 -14.29 5.52 -8.35
N SER A 374 -14.24 4.26 -8.78
CA SER A 374 -14.67 3.11 -7.96
C SER A 374 -13.81 2.99 -6.70
N PHE A 375 -12.50 3.21 -6.80
CA PHE A 375 -11.59 3.20 -5.67
C PHE A 375 -11.94 4.32 -4.66
N ALA A 376 -12.18 5.54 -5.16
CA ALA A 376 -12.61 6.67 -4.33
C ALA A 376 -13.95 6.38 -3.62
N GLU A 377 -14.93 5.78 -4.31
CA GLU A 377 -16.18 5.36 -3.69
C GLU A 377 -15.96 4.36 -2.56
N LYS A 378 -15.10 3.37 -2.76
CA LYS A 378 -14.78 2.33 -1.78
C LYS A 378 -14.12 2.90 -0.52
N ILE A 379 -13.09 3.73 -0.64
CA ILE A 379 -12.43 4.32 0.54
C ILE A 379 -13.33 5.29 1.32
N ASN A 380 -14.29 5.92 0.65
CA ASN A 380 -15.26 6.83 1.26
C ASN A 380 -16.48 6.12 1.87
N ASN A 381 -16.71 4.86 1.53
CA ASN A 381 -17.76 4.00 2.05
C ASN A 381 -17.16 2.65 2.45
N PRO A 382 -16.32 2.59 3.50
CA PRO A 382 -15.62 1.36 3.87
C PRO A 382 -16.62 0.24 4.19
N LEU A 383 -16.17 -1.00 4.05
CA LEU A 383 -16.93 -2.17 4.48
C LEU A 383 -17.30 -2.03 5.97
N ILE A 384 -18.56 -2.30 6.29
CA ILE A 384 -19.06 -2.23 7.66
C ILE A 384 -18.87 -3.61 8.30
N VAL A 385 -18.03 -3.70 9.30
CA VAL A 385 -17.69 -4.94 10.00
C VAL A 385 -18.37 -4.98 11.37
N LYS A 386 -19.12 -6.05 11.64
CA LYS A 386 -19.76 -6.29 12.93
C LYS A 386 -19.41 -7.68 13.44
N VAL A 387 -18.85 -7.77 14.63
CA VAL A 387 -18.60 -9.05 15.33
C VAL A 387 -19.82 -9.37 16.18
N LYS A 388 -20.42 -10.53 15.95
CA LYS A 388 -21.52 -11.07 16.76
C LYS A 388 -20.92 -11.94 17.88
N LYS A 389 -21.42 -11.71 19.07
CA LYS A 389 -21.09 -12.54 20.25
C LYS A 389 -21.78 -13.88 20.16
#